data_eb0b437f077606d38a1f66e6bd8abbee
#
_entry.id   eb0b437f077606d38a1f66e6bd8abbee
#
_cell.length_a   1.000
_cell.length_b   1.000
_cell.length_c   1.000
_cell.angle_alpha   90.00
_cell.angle_beta   90.00
_cell.angle_gamma   90.00
#
_symmetry.space_group_name_H-M   'P 1'
#
loop_
_entity.id
_entity.type
_entity.pdbx_description
1 polymer ?
#
loop_
_entity_poly.entity_id
_entity_poly.type
_entity_poly.pdbx_seq_one_letter_code
_entity_poly.pdbx_strand_id
1 'polypeptide(L)'
;MTASKKFLSALLCGLALLGPGQQAAQAQGLLQKAQSVQAQAAGREGLVRAGEVQAGLVAEKTAAAPGQPFAAGLRIIHDPHWHTYWRNPGDSGLPTTIEWQLPAGWKAGPIQWPTPKRLPVGPLANFGFEDDLLLPVELIPPANAVPGPVRITAKANWLVCKDVCIPGDADLALVVTVTRDAASIQKSADAALFDRARNAIPKPDSSRVVRAYLADKTLSLVWTSNQASEPAGFFYPYAEGLIHPAGAQRLSKTSDGFRLDITLGESSRSAVQAVQKAKFVDGIWVVSDTLGAGKVSDTLGGTAGVEWRAALQSGAAPAEVSLVSAGQTAEQAAPPKAESSGWAALGAAMLGALLGGMILNLMPCVFPVIGLKVLSFAQSAHSRAGAIQHALIFSLGVIVSFLALAGLLLALRAAGDAVGWGFQLQSPWVVLLL
;
A
#
# COMPACT_ATOMS: atom_id res chain seq x y z
N MET A 1 -34.51 -3.63 25.06
CA MET A 1 -35.36 -4.71 24.52
C MET A 1 -36.71 -4.27 23.96
N THR A 2 -37.04 -2.99 23.90
CA THR A 2 -38.40 -2.50 23.49
C THR A 2 -38.46 -1.94 22.06
N ALA A 3 -37.35 -1.56 21.44
CA ALA A 3 -37.33 -1.03 20.07
C ALA A 3 -37.44 -2.11 18.97
N SER A 4 -36.90 -3.31 19.19
CA SER A 4 -36.91 -4.42 18.24
C SER A 4 -38.31 -5.01 18.01
N LYS A 5 -39.19 -5.01 19.04
CA LYS A 5 -40.56 -5.53 18.92
C LYS A 5 -41.48 -4.63 18.09
N LYS A 6 -41.28 -3.29 18.12
CA LYS A 6 -42.07 -2.37 17.32
C LYS A 6 -41.74 -2.38 15.83
N PHE A 7 -40.48 -2.68 15.48
CA PHE A 7 -40.04 -2.83 14.09
C PHE A 7 -40.61 -4.11 13.45
N LEU A 8 -40.61 -5.21 14.20
CA LEU A 8 -41.17 -6.47 13.71
C LEU A 8 -42.68 -6.43 13.53
N SER A 9 -43.42 -5.73 14.40
CA SER A 9 -44.87 -5.53 14.25
C SER A 9 -45.24 -4.67 13.05
N ALA A 10 -44.44 -3.62 12.73
CA ALA A 10 -44.68 -2.77 11.55
C ALA A 10 -44.43 -3.52 10.24
N LEU A 11 -43.47 -4.45 10.21
CA LEU A 11 -43.17 -5.27 9.05
C LEU A 11 -44.26 -6.32 8.77
N LEU A 12 -44.86 -6.87 9.82
CA LEU A 12 -45.96 -7.87 9.73
C LEU A 12 -47.30 -7.21 9.32
N CYS A 13 -47.57 -5.96 9.72
CA CYS A 13 -48.76 -5.25 9.28
C CYS A 13 -48.70 -4.81 7.81
N GLY A 14 -47.50 -4.50 7.28
CA GLY A 14 -47.34 -4.14 5.86
C GLY A 14 -47.56 -5.30 4.90
N LEU A 15 -47.28 -6.56 5.34
CA LEU A 15 -47.49 -7.76 4.51
C LEU A 15 -48.95 -8.17 4.38
N ALA A 16 -49.79 -7.81 5.35
CA ALA A 16 -51.21 -8.25 5.38
C ALA A 16 -52.12 -7.51 4.39
N LEU A 17 -51.67 -6.41 3.80
CA LEU A 17 -52.41 -5.58 2.85
C LEU A 17 -52.14 -5.89 1.38
N LEU A 18 -51.23 -6.80 1.07
CA LEU A 18 -50.87 -7.19 -0.30
C LEU A 18 -51.61 -8.45 -0.72
N GLY A 19 -52.13 -8.47 -1.94
CA GLY A 19 -52.78 -9.65 -2.51
C GLY A 19 -51.79 -10.85 -2.64
N PRO A 20 -52.27 -12.09 -2.69
CA PRO A 20 -51.45 -13.31 -2.63
C PRO A 20 -50.39 -13.38 -3.73
N GLY A 21 -50.58 -12.75 -4.89
CA GLY A 21 -49.59 -12.69 -5.94
C GLY A 21 -48.42 -11.69 -5.65
N GLN A 22 -48.69 -10.61 -4.93
CA GLN A 22 -47.69 -9.62 -4.54
C GLN A 22 -46.86 -10.12 -3.36
N GLN A 23 -47.43 -10.88 -2.45
CA GLN A 23 -46.74 -11.54 -1.34
C GLN A 23 -45.76 -12.58 -1.84
N ALA A 24 -46.16 -13.39 -2.85
CA ALA A 24 -45.27 -14.36 -3.49
C ALA A 24 -44.09 -13.70 -4.22
N ALA A 25 -44.30 -12.60 -4.93
CA ALA A 25 -43.25 -11.85 -5.63
C ALA A 25 -42.25 -11.19 -4.66
N GLN A 26 -42.72 -10.65 -3.53
CA GLN A 26 -41.84 -10.10 -2.50
C GLN A 26 -41.05 -11.18 -1.76
N ALA A 27 -41.66 -12.33 -1.47
CA ALA A 27 -40.98 -13.47 -0.86
C ALA A 27 -39.89 -14.02 -1.80
N GLN A 28 -40.16 -14.11 -3.10
CA GLN A 28 -39.16 -14.50 -4.11
C GLN A 28 -38.02 -13.48 -4.22
N GLY A 29 -38.32 -12.19 -4.19
CA GLY A 29 -37.29 -11.14 -4.19
C GLY A 29 -36.41 -11.15 -2.95
N LEU A 30 -36.97 -11.44 -1.77
CA LEU A 30 -36.22 -11.57 -0.52
C LEU A 30 -35.35 -12.85 -0.52
N LEU A 31 -35.88 -13.97 -1.03
CA LEU A 31 -35.14 -15.22 -1.21
C LEU A 31 -33.99 -15.04 -2.22
N GLN A 32 -34.23 -14.38 -3.34
CA GLN A 32 -33.21 -14.07 -4.32
C GLN A 32 -32.12 -13.14 -3.76
N LYS A 33 -32.50 -12.16 -2.96
CA LYS A 33 -31.57 -11.27 -2.28
C LYS A 33 -30.77 -11.99 -1.19
N ALA A 34 -31.39 -12.90 -0.43
CA ALA A 34 -30.72 -13.76 0.54
C ALA A 34 -29.75 -14.75 -0.15
N GLN A 35 -30.16 -15.34 -1.27
CA GLN A 35 -29.28 -16.20 -2.07
C GLN A 35 -28.12 -15.44 -2.70
N SER A 36 -28.33 -14.22 -3.15
CA SER A 36 -27.23 -13.38 -3.68
C SER A 36 -26.23 -12.97 -2.58
N VAL A 37 -26.68 -12.67 -1.37
CA VAL A 37 -25.83 -12.39 -0.20
C VAL A 37 -25.06 -13.66 0.23
N GLN A 38 -25.70 -14.83 0.22
CA GLN A 38 -25.02 -16.11 0.49
C GLN A 38 -24.04 -16.49 -0.61
N ALA A 39 -24.35 -16.21 -1.89
CA ALA A 39 -23.43 -16.43 -3.00
C ALA A 39 -22.21 -15.48 -2.95
N GLN A 40 -22.38 -14.24 -2.46
CA GLN A 40 -21.28 -13.34 -2.20
C GLN A 40 -20.40 -13.81 -1.04
N ALA A 41 -21.00 -14.32 0.04
CA ALA A 41 -20.26 -14.89 1.17
C ALA A 41 -19.54 -16.22 0.82
N ALA A 42 -19.97 -16.91 -0.24
CA ALA A 42 -19.35 -18.16 -0.71
C ALA A 42 -18.12 -17.94 -1.62
N GLY A 43 -17.76 -16.70 -1.95
CA GLY A 43 -16.70 -16.36 -2.90
C GLY A 43 -17.08 -16.66 -4.35
N ARG A 44 -16.42 -16.03 -5.29
CA ARG A 44 -16.66 -16.20 -6.73
C ARG A 44 -15.51 -16.97 -7.37
N GLU A 45 -15.86 -17.90 -8.26
CA GLU A 45 -14.89 -18.62 -9.08
C GLU A 45 -14.53 -17.83 -10.33
N GLY A 46 -13.28 -18.01 -10.80
CA GLY A 46 -12.75 -17.29 -11.94
C GLY A 46 -12.36 -15.84 -11.64
N LEU A 47 -12.12 -15.07 -12.68
CA LEU A 47 -11.79 -13.65 -12.56
C LEU A 47 -13.05 -12.81 -12.35
N VAL A 48 -13.03 -12.02 -11.31
CA VAL A 48 -14.12 -11.13 -10.89
C VAL A 48 -13.68 -9.69 -11.08
N ARG A 49 -14.49 -8.87 -11.73
CA ARG A 49 -14.24 -7.44 -11.82
C ARG A 49 -14.49 -6.78 -10.45
N ALA A 50 -13.49 -6.04 -9.96
CA ALA A 50 -13.55 -5.28 -8.71
C ALA A 50 -12.87 -3.92 -8.93
N GLY A 51 -13.65 -2.91 -9.31
CA GLY A 51 -13.15 -1.59 -9.67
C GLY A 51 -12.22 -1.67 -10.89
N GLU A 52 -11.01 -1.17 -10.73
CA GLU A 52 -9.99 -1.00 -11.78
C GLU A 52 -9.11 -2.26 -11.98
N VAL A 53 -9.52 -3.38 -11.40
CA VAL A 53 -8.83 -4.66 -11.54
C VAL A 53 -9.81 -5.81 -11.79
N GLN A 54 -9.31 -6.91 -12.35
CA GLN A 54 -9.95 -8.21 -12.28
C GLN A 54 -9.12 -9.10 -11.36
N ALA A 55 -9.74 -9.75 -10.39
CA ALA A 55 -9.07 -10.60 -9.42
C ALA A 55 -9.68 -12.00 -9.37
N GLY A 56 -8.88 -13.02 -9.12
CA GLY A 56 -9.35 -14.40 -9.00
C GLY A 56 -8.31 -15.32 -8.37
N LEU A 57 -8.77 -16.41 -7.79
CA LEU A 57 -7.89 -17.49 -7.35
C LEU A 57 -7.64 -18.47 -8.49
N VAL A 58 -6.37 -18.83 -8.67
CA VAL A 58 -5.91 -19.79 -9.68
C VAL A 58 -5.02 -20.85 -9.04
N ALA A 59 -4.91 -22.02 -9.68
CA ALA A 59 -4.00 -23.08 -9.27
C ALA A 59 -3.10 -23.49 -10.44
N GLU A 60 -1.87 -23.88 -10.14
CA GLU A 60 -0.91 -24.35 -11.13
C GLU A 60 -1.30 -25.70 -11.74
N LYS A 61 -1.97 -26.54 -10.92
CA LYS A 61 -2.36 -27.91 -11.29
C LYS A 61 -3.87 -28.10 -11.18
N THR A 62 -4.41 -29.03 -11.96
CA THR A 62 -5.83 -29.35 -11.99
C THR A 62 -6.29 -30.10 -10.72
N ALA A 63 -5.36 -30.70 -9.98
CA ALA A 63 -5.67 -31.46 -8.78
C ALA A 63 -4.50 -31.37 -7.77
N ALA A 64 -4.80 -31.72 -6.52
CA ALA A 64 -3.85 -31.77 -5.41
C ALA A 64 -3.82 -33.17 -4.77
N ALA A 65 -2.63 -33.61 -4.34
CA ALA A 65 -2.48 -34.88 -3.61
C ALA A 65 -2.57 -34.64 -2.09
N PRO A 66 -3.19 -35.54 -1.32
CA PRO A 66 -3.22 -35.46 0.14
C PRO A 66 -1.80 -35.34 0.73
N GLY A 67 -1.60 -34.40 1.66
CA GLY A 67 -0.33 -34.16 2.33
C GLY A 67 0.77 -33.54 1.46
N GLN A 68 0.52 -33.26 0.19
CA GLN A 68 1.52 -32.69 -0.71
C GLN A 68 1.20 -31.19 -0.99
N PRO A 69 2.20 -30.33 -0.90
CA PRO A 69 2.03 -28.93 -1.25
C PRO A 69 1.75 -28.77 -2.75
N PHE A 70 0.91 -27.78 -3.09
CA PHE A 70 0.68 -27.36 -4.46
C PHE A 70 0.57 -25.84 -4.54
N ALA A 71 0.92 -25.27 -5.68
CA ALA A 71 0.86 -23.83 -5.88
C ALA A 71 -0.56 -23.40 -6.28
N ALA A 72 -1.10 -22.48 -5.52
CA ALA A 72 -2.26 -21.66 -5.83
C ALA A 72 -1.85 -20.18 -5.75
N GLY A 73 -2.74 -19.25 -6.09
CA GLY A 73 -2.38 -17.84 -5.97
C GLY A 73 -3.52 -16.91 -6.31
N LEU A 74 -3.32 -15.65 -5.95
CA LEU A 74 -4.19 -14.55 -6.33
C LEU A 74 -3.66 -13.93 -7.64
N ARG A 75 -4.47 -14.02 -8.70
CA ARG A 75 -4.20 -13.30 -9.95
C ARG A 75 -4.94 -11.96 -9.91
N ILE A 76 -4.23 -10.89 -10.23
CA ILE A 76 -4.79 -9.54 -10.37
C ILE A 76 -4.39 -9.02 -11.75
N ILE A 77 -5.37 -8.66 -12.57
CA ILE A 77 -5.17 -8.00 -13.87
C ILE A 77 -5.58 -6.56 -13.68
N HIS A 78 -4.62 -5.64 -13.80
CA HIS A 78 -4.83 -4.20 -13.66
C HIS A 78 -5.33 -3.60 -14.96
N ASP A 79 -6.16 -2.58 -14.86
CA ASP A 79 -6.44 -1.70 -15.99
C ASP A 79 -5.18 -0.87 -16.32
N PRO A 80 -5.06 -0.36 -17.55
CA PRO A 80 -3.87 0.39 -17.96
C PRO A 80 -3.52 1.53 -17.02
N HIS A 81 -2.25 1.57 -16.60
CA HIS A 81 -1.68 2.56 -15.67
C HIS A 81 -2.17 2.48 -14.23
N TRP A 82 -2.96 1.48 -13.85
CA TRP A 82 -3.28 1.19 -12.47
C TRP A 82 -2.29 0.20 -11.89
N HIS A 83 -1.97 0.34 -10.59
CA HIS A 83 -1.02 -0.51 -9.89
C HIS A 83 -1.50 -0.90 -8.49
N THR A 84 -1.07 -2.06 -8.04
CA THR A 84 -1.16 -2.50 -6.64
C THR A 84 0.23 -2.56 -6.02
N TYR A 85 0.30 -2.79 -4.73
CA TYR A 85 1.52 -2.60 -3.94
C TYR A 85 2.21 -3.90 -3.56
N TRP A 86 3.53 -3.82 -3.46
CA TRP A 86 4.38 -4.86 -2.90
C TRP A 86 4.27 -4.88 -1.37
N ARG A 87 4.90 -5.90 -0.72
CA ARG A 87 4.93 -6.04 0.75
C ARG A 87 5.46 -4.80 1.49
N ASN A 88 6.37 -4.06 0.88
CA ASN A 88 6.75 -2.71 1.27
C ASN A 88 6.25 -1.78 0.16
N PRO A 89 5.24 -0.96 0.42
CA PRO A 89 4.59 -0.17 -0.62
C PRO A 89 5.40 1.04 -1.10
N GLY A 90 6.47 1.40 -0.40
CA GLY A 90 7.24 2.61 -0.68
C GLY A 90 6.73 3.83 0.09
N ASP A 91 6.59 4.97 -0.60
CA ASP A 91 6.18 6.24 0.02
C ASP A 91 4.70 6.28 0.40
N SER A 92 3.86 5.50 -0.28
CA SER A 92 2.41 5.46 -0.03
C SER A 92 1.83 4.11 -0.41
N GLY A 93 0.62 3.81 0.07
CA GLY A 93 -0.12 2.61 -0.27
C GLY A 93 -0.16 1.57 0.83
N LEU A 94 -0.78 0.44 0.51
CA LEU A 94 -0.93 -0.71 1.42
C LEU A 94 -0.70 -2.00 0.62
N PRO A 95 0.00 -2.99 1.19
CA PRO A 95 0.23 -4.26 0.52
C PRO A 95 -1.07 -5.05 0.32
N THR A 96 -1.11 -5.84 -0.75
CA THR A 96 -2.20 -6.80 -0.97
C THR A 96 -2.19 -7.87 0.12
N THR A 97 -3.36 -8.23 0.63
CA THR A 97 -3.53 -9.30 1.63
C THR A 97 -4.50 -10.38 1.14
N ILE A 98 -4.33 -11.61 1.62
CA ILE A 98 -5.20 -12.74 1.33
C ILE A 98 -5.58 -13.39 2.65
N GLU A 99 -6.85 -13.33 3.00
CA GLU A 99 -7.42 -13.98 4.17
C GLU A 99 -8.09 -15.30 3.74
N TRP A 100 -7.37 -16.40 3.91
CA TRP A 100 -7.81 -17.72 3.50
C TRP A 100 -8.88 -18.28 4.43
N GLN A 101 -9.95 -18.80 3.85
CA GLN A 101 -10.96 -19.61 4.52
C GLN A 101 -10.83 -21.06 4.02
N LEU A 102 -9.97 -21.80 4.68
CA LEU A 102 -9.60 -23.15 4.28
C LEU A 102 -10.47 -24.21 4.97
N PRO A 103 -10.74 -25.34 4.31
CA PRO A 103 -11.32 -26.50 4.99
C PRO A 103 -10.44 -27.01 6.13
N ALA A 104 -11.03 -27.79 7.04
CA ALA A 104 -10.32 -28.30 8.21
C ALA A 104 -9.04 -29.07 7.84
N GLY A 105 -7.93 -28.73 8.51
CA GLY A 105 -6.62 -29.36 8.32
C GLY A 105 -5.81 -28.86 7.12
N TRP A 106 -6.37 -28.04 6.25
CA TRP A 106 -5.61 -27.37 5.19
C TRP A 106 -4.76 -26.24 5.76
N LYS A 107 -3.64 -25.96 5.10
CA LYS A 107 -2.72 -24.87 5.46
C LYS A 107 -2.40 -24.01 4.25
N ALA A 108 -2.22 -22.70 4.46
CA ALA A 108 -1.69 -21.77 3.48
C ALA A 108 -0.33 -21.24 3.96
N GLY A 109 0.64 -21.19 3.08
CA GLY A 109 1.89 -20.50 3.27
C GLY A 109 1.74 -18.97 3.09
N PRO A 110 2.81 -18.21 3.25
CA PRO A 110 2.83 -16.78 2.95
C PRO A 110 2.77 -16.51 1.44
N ILE A 111 2.39 -15.28 1.07
CA ILE A 111 2.50 -14.80 -0.30
C ILE A 111 3.99 -14.82 -0.71
N GLN A 112 4.27 -15.46 -1.84
CA GLN A 112 5.58 -15.43 -2.48
C GLN A 112 5.63 -14.22 -3.41
N TRP A 113 6.25 -13.14 -2.93
CA TRP A 113 6.24 -11.85 -3.60
C TRP A 113 7.20 -11.83 -4.80
N PRO A 114 6.72 -11.56 -6.02
CA PRO A 114 7.59 -11.25 -7.15
C PRO A 114 8.41 -9.98 -6.90
N THR A 115 9.47 -9.79 -7.67
CA THR A 115 10.26 -8.55 -7.67
C THR A 115 9.39 -7.37 -8.07
N PRO A 116 9.31 -6.29 -7.26
CA PRO A 116 8.47 -5.14 -7.56
C PRO A 116 9.09 -4.24 -8.62
N LYS A 117 8.25 -3.40 -9.24
CA LYS A 117 8.67 -2.22 -10.00
C LYS A 117 8.75 -1.01 -9.06
N ARG A 118 9.62 -0.05 -9.38
CA ARG A 118 9.59 1.29 -8.77
C ARG A 118 8.71 2.19 -9.62
N LEU A 119 7.60 2.63 -9.06
CA LEU A 119 6.55 3.38 -9.73
C LEU A 119 6.58 4.83 -9.26
N PRO A 120 7.07 5.78 -10.06
CA PRO A 120 7.09 7.19 -9.68
C PRO A 120 5.68 7.77 -9.69
N VAL A 121 5.30 8.50 -8.63
CA VAL A 121 4.02 9.19 -8.48
C VAL A 121 4.28 10.62 -8.02
N GLY A 122 4.44 11.54 -8.96
CA GLY A 122 4.88 12.91 -8.67
C GLY A 122 6.24 12.93 -7.95
N PRO A 123 6.38 13.53 -6.76
CA PRO A 123 7.63 13.55 -5.99
C PRO A 123 7.88 12.27 -5.20
N LEU A 124 6.93 11.33 -5.18
CA LEU A 124 6.97 10.07 -4.45
C LEU A 124 7.32 8.90 -5.38
N ALA A 125 7.71 7.75 -4.79
CA ALA A 125 7.84 6.51 -5.51
C ALA A 125 7.25 5.35 -4.71
N ASN A 126 6.42 4.56 -5.39
CA ASN A 126 5.82 3.36 -4.83
C ASN A 126 6.57 2.12 -5.31
N PHE A 127 6.48 1.04 -4.54
CA PHE A 127 6.94 -0.28 -4.93
C PHE A 127 5.72 -1.15 -5.17
N GLY A 128 5.55 -1.65 -6.38
CA GLY A 128 4.31 -2.31 -6.73
C GLY A 128 4.34 -3.04 -8.07
N PHE A 129 3.15 -3.31 -8.56
CA PHE A 129 2.91 -4.14 -9.74
C PHE A 129 1.82 -3.52 -10.62
N GLU A 130 2.02 -3.66 -11.91
CA GLU A 130 1.07 -3.30 -12.97
C GLU A 130 0.75 -4.54 -13.80
N ASP A 131 -0.16 -4.42 -14.74
CA ASP A 131 -0.50 -5.44 -15.72
C ASP A 131 -1.08 -6.73 -15.11
N ASP A 132 -0.63 -7.91 -15.55
CA ASP A 132 -1.11 -9.24 -15.10
C ASP A 132 -0.19 -9.80 -14.02
N LEU A 133 -0.58 -9.62 -12.77
CA LEU A 133 0.14 -10.06 -11.58
C LEU A 133 -0.37 -11.43 -11.09
N LEU A 134 0.54 -12.32 -10.75
CA LEU A 134 0.24 -13.48 -9.91
C LEU A 134 1.02 -13.39 -8.59
N LEU A 135 0.31 -13.51 -7.48
CA LEU A 135 0.87 -13.66 -6.13
C LEU A 135 0.73 -15.13 -5.70
N PRO A 136 1.76 -15.98 -5.88
CA PRO A 136 1.70 -17.38 -5.54
C PRO A 136 1.66 -17.60 -4.03
N VAL A 137 0.92 -18.63 -3.64
CA VAL A 137 0.83 -19.14 -2.27
C VAL A 137 0.88 -20.67 -2.33
N GLU A 138 1.63 -21.28 -1.43
CA GLU A 138 1.63 -22.71 -1.28
C GLU A 138 0.46 -23.15 -0.40
N LEU A 139 -0.39 -24.04 -0.90
CA LEU A 139 -1.46 -24.66 -0.14
C LEU A 139 -1.14 -26.12 0.13
N ILE A 140 -1.44 -26.60 1.33
CA ILE A 140 -1.15 -27.98 1.76
C ILE A 140 -2.42 -28.62 2.26
N PRO A 141 -3.01 -29.60 1.51
CA PRO A 141 -4.09 -30.43 2.01
C PRO A 141 -3.60 -31.35 3.15
N PRO A 142 -4.45 -31.72 4.12
CA PRO A 142 -4.04 -32.67 5.14
C PRO A 142 -3.78 -34.06 4.52
N ALA A 143 -2.93 -34.89 5.16
CA ALA A 143 -2.57 -36.21 4.66
C ALA A 143 -3.78 -37.15 4.56
N ASN A 144 -4.82 -36.92 5.36
CA ASN A 144 -6.08 -37.66 5.35
C ASN A 144 -7.18 -37.00 4.51
N ALA A 145 -6.83 -36.03 3.62
CA ALA A 145 -7.80 -35.38 2.75
C ALA A 145 -8.57 -36.41 1.92
N VAL A 146 -9.90 -36.25 1.88
CA VAL A 146 -10.79 -37.13 1.14
C VAL A 146 -10.74 -36.78 -0.34
N PRO A 147 -10.57 -37.75 -1.25
CA PRO A 147 -10.65 -37.50 -2.68
C PRO A 147 -11.98 -36.87 -3.11
N GLY A 148 -11.94 -35.94 -4.05
CA GLY A 148 -13.10 -35.23 -4.59
C GLY A 148 -12.88 -33.75 -4.73
N PRO A 149 -13.87 -32.99 -5.24
CA PRO A 149 -13.81 -31.56 -5.37
C PRO A 149 -13.82 -30.87 -3.99
N VAL A 150 -12.88 -29.96 -3.75
CA VAL A 150 -12.79 -29.17 -2.53
C VAL A 150 -12.85 -27.70 -2.91
N ARG A 151 -13.76 -26.95 -2.30
CA ARG A 151 -13.88 -25.52 -2.47
C ARG A 151 -13.02 -24.80 -1.43
N ILE A 152 -12.13 -23.97 -1.90
CA ILE A 152 -11.25 -23.10 -1.13
C ILE A 152 -11.73 -21.67 -1.35
N THR A 153 -11.92 -20.91 -0.28
CA THR A 153 -12.30 -19.49 -0.39
C THR A 153 -11.26 -18.58 0.27
N ALA A 154 -11.19 -17.35 -0.21
CA ALA A 154 -10.37 -16.33 0.39
C ALA A 154 -11.00 -14.95 0.17
N LYS A 155 -10.84 -14.05 1.14
CA LYS A 155 -11.04 -12.63 0.94
C LYS A 155 -9.70 -11.99 0.60
N ALA A 156 -9.61 -11.40 -0.58
CA ALA A 156 -8.46 -10.64 -1.00
C ALA A 156 -8.75 -9.14 -0.81
N ASN A 157 -7.78 -8.40 -0.26
CA ASN A 157 -7.88 -6.96 -0.09
C ASN A 157 -6.65 -6.31 -0.72
N TRP A 158 -6.83 -5.17 -1.40
CA TRP A 158 -5.75 -4.41 -2.03
C TRP A 158 -6.08 -2.92 -2.05
N LEU A 159 -5.06 -2.13 -2.26
CA LEU A 159 -5.20 -0.74 -2.67
C LEU A 159 -4.76 -0.66 -4.14
N VAL A 160 -5.60 -0.10 -5.01
CA VAL A 160 -5.26 0.11 -6.42
C VAL A 160 -5.19 1.60 -6.70
N CYS A 161 -4.10 2.06 -7.31
CA CYS A 161 -3.82 3.48 -7.48
C CYS A 161 -3.37 3.80 -8.90
N LYS A 162 -3.68 5.05 -9.30
CA LYS A 162 -3.16 5.75 -10.47
C LYS A 162 -2.96 7.23 -10.06
N ASP A 163 -3.94 8.09 -10.32
CA ASP A 163 -3.98 9.48 -9.84
C ASP A 163 -4.64 9.57 -8.46
N VAL A 164 -5.49 8.60 -8.15
CA VAL A 164 -6.17 8.40 -6.86
C VAL A 164 -6.01 6.96 -6.41
N CYS A 165 -6.08 6.74 -5.10
CA CYS A 165 -6.02 5.40 -4.53
C CYS A 165 -7.41 4.93 -4.10
N ILE A 166 -7.81 3.76 -4.56
CA ILE A 166 -9.12 3.16 -4.32
C ILE A 166 -8.92 1.83 -3.57
N PRO A 167 -9.45 1.68 -2.36
CA PRO A 167 -9.50 0.39 -1.70
C PRO A 167 -10.40 -0.56 -2.48
N GLY A 168 -9.93 -1.78 -2.70
CA GLY A 168 -10.69 -2.85 -3.33
C GLY A 168 -10.59 -4.14 -2.56
N ASP A 169 -11.64 -4.94 -2.64
CA ASP A 169 -11.68 -6.28 -2.07
C ASP A 169 -12.53 -7.21 -2.94
N ALA A 170 -12.33 -8.50 -2.78
CA ALA A 170 -13.18 -9.52 -3.39
C ALA A 170 -13.20 -10.80 -2.55
N ASP A 171 -14.40 -11.39 -2.45
CA ASP A 171 -14.57 -12.74 -1.96
C ASP A 171 -14.43 -13.71 -3.14
N LEU A 172 -13.39 -14.53 -3.11
CA LEU A 172 -12.94 -15.36 -4.19
C LEU A 172 -13.02 -16.84 -3.81
N ALA A 173 -13.21 -17.71 -4.82
CA ALA A 173 -13.20 -19.13 -4.62
C ALA A 173 -12.40 -19.85 -5.72
N LEU A 174 -11.86 -21.01 -5.34
CA LEU A 174 -11.15 -21.94 -6.20
C LEU A 174 -11.63 -23.35 -5.87
N VAL A 175 -12.05 -24.11 -6.88
CA VAL A 175 -12.36 -25.54 -6.71
C VAL A 175 -11.14 -26.35 -7.17
N VAL A 176 -10.62 -27.17 -6.27
CA VAL A 176 -9.48 -28.06 -6.53
C VAL A 176 -9.91 -29.49 -6.29
N THR A 177 -9.60 -30.38 -7.21
CA THR A 177 -9.86 -31.82 -7.02
C THR A 177 -8.75 -32.44 -6.18
N VAL A 178 -9.10 -33.05 -5.04
CA VAL A 178 -8.14 -33.86 -4.29
C VAL A 178 -8.13 -35.28 -4.88
N THR A 179 -6.96 -35.81 -5.20
CA THR A 179 -6.80 -37.16 -5.77
C THR A 179 -5.58 -37.87 -5.21
N ARG A 180 -5.63 -39.19 -5.11
CA ARG A 180 -4.46 -40.04 -4.81
C ARG A 180 -3.79 -40.60 -6.07
N ASP A 181 -4.43 -40.43 -7.21
CA ASP A 181 -3.89 -40.80 -8.51
C ASP A 181 -2.98 -39.67 -9.04
N ALA A 182 -1.69 -39.86 -8.92
CA ALA A 182 -0.71 -38.89 -9.41
C ALA A 182 -0.77 -38.66 -10.93
N ALA A 183 -1.24 -39.66 -11.71
CA ALA A 183 -1.32 -39.52 -13.18
C ALA A 183 -2.45 -38.55 -13.60
N SER A 184 -3.46 -38.36 -12.73
CA SER A 184 -4.56 -37.41 -12.98
C SER A 184 -4.18 -35.95 -12.68
N ILE A 185 -3.04 -35.70 -12.03
CA ILE A 185 -2.58 -34.37 -11.69
C ILE A 185 -1.83 -33.75 -12.88
N GLN A 186 -2.51 -32.87 -13.59
CA GLN A 186 -1.94 -32.22 -14.80
C GLN A 186 -1.73 -30.72 -14.55
N LYS A 187 -0.95 -30.08 -15.43
CA LYS A 187 -0.85 -28.61 -15.47
C LYS A 187 -2.21 -27.99 -15.81
N SER A 188 -2.58 -26.95 -15.12
CA SER A 188 -3.78 -26.16 -15.43
C SER A 188 -3.52 -25.20 -16.61
N ALA A 189 -4.56 -24.53 -17.08
CA ALA A 189 -4.43 -23.47 -18.08
C ALA A 189 -3.58 -22.27 -17.59
N ASP A 190 -3.52 -22.08 -16.25
CA ASP A 190 -2.78 -20.99 -15.62
C ASP A 190 -1.33 -21.36 -15.27
N ALA A 191 -0.86 -22.58 -15.55
CA ALA A 191 0.48 -23.05 -15.18
C ALA A 191 1.60 -22.13 -15.66
N ALA A 192 1.46 -21.56 -16.87
CA ALA A 192 2.44 -20.62 -17.41
C ALA A 192 2.56 -19.31 -16.61
N LEU A 193 1.49 -18.89 -15.91
CA LEU A 193 1.53 -17.76 -14.98
C LEU A 193 2.41 -18.06 -13.78
N PHE A 194 2.31 -19.26 -13.23
CA PHE A 194 3.14 -19.71 -12.11
C PHE A 194 4.61 -19.82 -12.50
N ASP A 195 4.92 -20.29 -13.73
CA ASP A 195 6.30 -20.33 -14.23
C ASP A 195 6.88 -18.92 -14.33
N ARG A 196 6.13 -17.94 -14.85
CA ARG A 196 6.53 -16.53 -14.89
C ARG A 196 6.72 -15.95 -13.49
N ALA A 197 5.76 -16.17 -12.59
CA ALA A 197 5.84 -15.65 -11.23
C ALA A 197 7.06 -16.22 -10.47
N ARG A 198 7.35 -17.53 -10.58
CA ARG A 198 8.54 -18.15 -9.98
C ARG A 198 9.84 -17.57 -10.50
N ASN A 199 9.90 -17.25 -11.80
CA ASN A 199 11.06 -16.61 -12.38
C ASN A 199 11.25 -15.16 -11.90
N ALA A 200 10.18 -14.51 -11.45
CA ALA A 200 10.21 -13.15 -10.89
C ALA A 200 10.40 -13.11 -9.36
N ILE A 201 10.27 -14.24 -8.66
CA ILE A 201 10.50 -14.32 -7.22
C ILE A 201 12.00 -14.20 -6.95
N PRO A 202 12.44 -13.28 -6.07
CA PRO A 202 13.83 -13.13 -5.70
C PRO A 202 14.39 -14.40 -5.09
N LYS A 203 15.66 -14.69 -5.41
CA LYS A 203 16.37 -15.83 -4.85
C LYS A 203 17.49 -15.35 -3.93
N PRO A 204 17.74 -16.05 -2.80
CA PRO A 204 18.85 -15.71 -1.93
C PRO A 204 20.18 -15.71 -2.69
N ASP A 205 20.97 -14.63 -2.54
CA ASP A 205 22.32 -14.56 -3.07
C ASP A 205 23.31 -15.13 -2.03
N SER A 206 23.66 -16.39 -2.18
CA SER A 206 24.66 -17.02 -1.34
C SER A 206 26.12 -16.73 -1.79
N SER A 207 26.30 -16.09 -2.94
CA SER A 207 27.62 -15.80 -3.50
C SER A 207 28.26 -14.53 -2.92
N ARG A 208 27.48 -13.65 -2.31
CA ARG A 208 27.91 -12.35 -1.79
C ARG A 208 27.68 -12.21 -0.29
N VAL A 209 28.68 -11.71 0.39
CA VAL A 209 28.55 -11.28 1.78
C VAL A 209 28.37 -9.78 1.78
N VAL A 210 27.14 -9.34 2.02
CA VAL A 210 26.78 -7.92 2.10
C VAL A 210 26.79 -7.46 3.55
N ARG A 211 27.42 -6.32 3.83
CA ARG A 211 27.45 -5.66 5.14
C ARG A 211 26.71 -4.35 5.07
N ALA A 212 25.95 -4.04 6.10
CA ALA A 212 25.18 -2.80 6.22
C ALA A 212 25.86 -1.88 7.25
N TYR A 213 25.87 -0.57 6.96
CA TYR A 213 26.34 0.46 7.87
C TYR A 213 25.26 1.56 7.92
N LEU A 214 24.97 2.03 9.12
CA LEU A 214 24.06 3.16 9.35
C LEU A 214 24.84 4.34 9.87
N ALA A 215 24.82 5.44 9.12
CA ALA A 215 25.43 6.69 9.53
C ALA A 215 24.49 7.86 9.19
N ASP A 216 24.17 8.68 10.18
CA ASP A 216 23.30 9.86 10.07
C ASP A 216 22.00 9.57 9.27
N LYS A 217 21.94 10.02 8.02
CA LYS A 217 20.80 9.85 7.13
C LYS A 217 21.06 8.86 5.98
N THR A 218 22.07 8.00 6.12
CA THR A 218 22.51 7.11 5.06
C THR A 218 22.59 5.66 5.53
N LEU A 219 22.01 4.76 4.76
CA LEU A 219 22.27 3.33 4.80
C LEU A 219 23.29 3.00 3.71
N SER A 220 24.44 2.45 4.09
CA SER A 220 25.45 1.98 3.13
C SER A 220 25.48 0.45 3.12
N LEU A 221 25.28 -0.15 1.96
CA LEU A 221 25.46 -1.59 1.74
C LEU A 221 26.79 -1.80 1.04
N VAL A 222 27.65 -2.67 1.60
CA VAL A 222 29.02 -2.89 1.12
C VAL A 222 29.23 -4.39 0.89
N TRP A 223 29.83 -4.73 -0.26
CA TRP A 223 30.22 -6.11 -0.59
C TRP A 223 31.56 -6.14 -1.29
N THR A 224 32.28 -7.24 -1.09
CA THR A 224 33.54 -7.48 -1.79
C THR A 224 33.28 -8.01 -3.19
N SER A 225 34.05 -7.56 -4.17
CA SER A 225 33.98 -8.01 -5.56
C SER A 225 35.30 -7.78 -6.27
N ASN A 226 35.72 -8.75 -7.05
CA ASN A 226 36.90 -8.63 -7.92
C ASN A 226 36.57 -8.10 -9.32
N GLN A 227 35.31 -7.72 -9.56
CA GLN A 227 34.85 -7.20 -10.84
C GLN A 227 35.32 -5.73 -11.03
N ALA A 228 35.62 -5.38 -12.27
CA ALA A 228 36.02 -4.01 -12.62
C ALA A 228 34.86 -3.01 -12.46
N SER A 229 33.62 -3.46 -12.74
CA SER A 229 32.39 -2.68 -12.60
C SER A 229 31.25 -3.58 -12.11
N GLU A 230 30.31 -2.98 -11.42
CA GLU A 230 29.04 -3.61 -11.03
C GLU A 230 27.92 -2.93 -11.83
N PRO A 231 26.94 -3.68 -12.36
CA PRO A 231 25.80 -3.08 -13.04
C PRO A 231 25.00 -2.22 -12.06
N ALA A 232 24.46 -1.11 -12.57
CA ALA A 232 23.56 -0.26 -11.80
C ALA A 232 22.32 -1.05 -11.38
N GLY A 233 21.73 -0.69 -10.26
CA GLY A 233 20.54 -1.36 -9.75
C GLY A 233 19.86 -0.55 -8.67
N PHE A 234 18.82 -1.13 -8.10
CA PHE A 234 18.06 -0.54 -7.00
C PHE A 234 17.84 -1.58 -5.90
N PHE A 235 18.06 -1.17 -4.66
CA PHE A 235 17.79 -1.98 -3.48
C PHE A 235 16.41 -1.66 -2.90
N TYR A 236 15.57 -2.66 -2.81
CA TYR A 236 14.23 -2.61 -2.22
C TYR A 236 14.25 -3.25 -0.83
N PRO A 237 14.23 -2.48 0.27
CA PRO A 237 14.22 -3.07 1.60
C PRO A 237 12.88 -3.73 1.91
N TYR A 238 12.89 -4.78 2.72
CA TYR A 238 11.64 -5.35 3.25
C TYR A 238 11.03 -4.49 4.36
N ALA A 239 11.85 -3.75 5.09
CA ALA A 239 11.38 -2.83 6.12
C ALA A 239 10.79 -1.56 5.52
N GLU A 240 9.51 -1.32 5.80
CA GLU A 240 8.80 -0.11 5.38
C GLU A 240 9.43 1.14 6.03
N GLY A 241 9.45 2.25 5.29
CA GLY A 241 9.95 3.54 5.75
C GLY A 241 11.46 3.61 6.03
N LEU A 242 12.23 2.54 5.78
CA LEU A 242 13.67 2.54 6.03
C LEU A 242 14.42 3.50 5.11
N ILE A 243 14.09 3.50 3.84
CA ILE A 243 14.74 4.36 2.83
C ILE A 243 13.76 5.42 2.31
N HIS A 244 14.28 6.40 1.59
CA HIS A 244 13.49 7.31 0.78
C HIS A 244 13.24 6.66 -0.59
N PRO A 245 12.03 6.15 -0.90
CA PRO A 245 11.77 5.38 -2.13
C PRO A 245 12.01 6.17 -3.41
N ALA A 246 11.71 7.48 -3.41
CA ALA A 246 11.99 8.35 -4.54
C ALA A 246 13.47 8.78 -4.61
N GLY A 247 14.26 8.56 -3.54
CA GLY A 247 15.65 8.95 -3.46
C GLY A 247 16.56 8.18 -4.43
N ALA A 248 17.62 8.83 -4.89
CA ALA A 248 18.66 8.18 -5.65
C ALA A 248 19.48 7.24 -4.76
N GLN A 249 19.88 6.10 -5.30
CA GLN A 249 20.82 5.19 -4.69
C GLN A 249 22.13 5.29 -5.47
N ARG A 250 23.23 5.54 -4.75
CA ARG A 250 24.52 5.81 -5.38
C ARG A 250 25.45 4.63 -5.21
N LEU A 251 25.78 3.97 -6.32
CA LEU A 251 26.77 2.91 -6.37
C LEU A 251 28.16 3.50 -6.59
N SER A 252 29.12 3.15 -5.77
CA SER A 252 30.52 3.59 -5.84
C SER A 252 31.47 2.40 -5.63
N LYS A 253 32.72 2.54 -6.09
CA LYS A 253 33.77 1.56 -5.91
C LYS A 253 34.50 1.80 -4.59
N THR A 254 34.86 0.73 -3.89
CA THR A 254 35.75 0.74 -2.72
C THR A 254 37.09 0.06 -3.06
N SER A 255 38.02 0.01 -2.12
CA SER A 255 39.29 -0.72 -2.31
C SER A 255 39.07 -2.21 -2.65
N ASP A 256 38.04 -2.82 -2.07
CA ASP A 256 37.83 -4.28 -2.09
C ASP A 256 36.52 -4.69 -2.77
N GLY A 257 35.78 -3.76 -3.36
CA GLY A 257 34.51 -4.07 -3.98
C GLY A 257 33.65 -2.85 -4.25
N PHE A 258 32.39 -2.87 -3.81
CA PHE A 258 31.42 -1.81 -4.08
C PHE A 258 30.66 -1.41 -2.83
N ARG A 259 30.17 -0.18 -2.86
CA ARG A 259 29.35 0.45 -1.83
C ARG A 259 28.13 1.09 -2.48
N LEU A 260 26.95 0.79 -1.95
CA LEU A 260 25.69 1.40 -2.32
C LEU A 260 25.22 2.29 -1.19
N ASP A 261 25.15 3.61 -1.43
CA ASP A 261 24.65 4.59 -0.48
C ASP A 261 23.19 4.92 -0.79
N ILE A 262 22.35 4.80 0.23
CA ILE A 262 20.91 4.94 0.15
C ILE A 262 20.47 5.95 1.20
N THR A 263 19.70 6.96 0.79
CA THR A 263 19.14 7.94 1.71
C THR A 263 18.05 7.30 2.57
N LEU A 264 18.13 7.45 3.88
CA LEU A 264 17.09 7.01 4.81
C LEU A 264 15.82 7.85 4.63
N GLY A 265 14.67 7.24 4.86
CA GLY A 265 13.38 7.92 4.84
C GLY A 265 13.28 8.98 5.96
N GLU A 266 12.47 10.00 5.76
CA GLU A 266 12.25 11.04 6.78
C GLU A 266 11.66 10.48 8.09
N SER A 267 10.82 9.45 7.99
CA SER A 267 10.19 8.74 9.11
C SER A 267 10.89 7.41 9.45
N SER A 268 12.17 7.26 9.08
CA SER A 268 12.90 5.98 9.19
C SER A 268 13.26 5.57 10.63
N ARG A 269 13.00 6.41 11.64
CA ARG A 269 13.45 6.15 13.02
C ARG A 269 13.02 4.77 13.56
N SER A 270 11.75 4.40 13.39
CA SER A 270 11.23 3.09 13.83
C SER A 270 11.84 1.92 13.05
N ALA A 271 11.98 2.09 11.73
CA ALA A 271 12.60 1.09 10.85
C ALA A 271 14.10 0.92 11.17
N VAL A 272 14.81 2.02 11.41
CA VAL A 272 16.22 1.99 11.86
C VAL A 272 16.36 1.29 13.20
N GLN A 273 15.50 1.56 14.18
CA GLN A 273 15.51 0.86 15.46
C GLN A 273 15.24 -0.65 15.29
N ALA A 274 14.30 -1.02 14.41
CA ALA A 274 14.02 -2.42 14.10
C ALA A 274 15.25 -3.12 13.49
N VAL A 275 15.92 -2.48 12.54
CA VAL A 275 17.17 -2.96 11.92
C VAL A 275 18.29 -3.10 12.94
N GLN A 276 18.47 -2.11 13.83
CA GLN A 276 19.47 -2.16 14.89
C GLN A 276 19.22 -3.30 15.87
N LYS A 277 17.96 -3.56 16.22
CA LYS A 277 17.56 -4.69 17.07
C LYS A 277 17.75 -6.04 16.35
N ALA A 278 17.38 -6.13 15.09
CA ALA A 278 17.54 -7.34 14.27
C ALA A 278 19.01 -7.63 13.93
N LYS A 279 19.86 -6.60 13.88
CA LYS A 279 21.28 -6.64 13.47
C LYS A 279 21.50 -7.03 12.01
N PHE A 280 20.49 -6.85 11.17
CA PHE A 280 20.60 -7.04 9.71
C PHE A 280 19.58 -6.18 8.95
N VAL A 281 19.87 -5.95 7.68
CA VAL A 281 18.97 -5.35 6.71
C VAL A 281 18.65 -6.38 5.64
N ASP A 282 17.38 -6.69 5.46
CA ASP A 282 16.90 -7.58 4.41
C ASP A 282 16.24 -6.80 3.29
N GLY A 283 16.40 -7.27 2.06
CA GLY A 283 15.76 -6.67 0.89
C GLY A 283 16.19 -7.35 -0.40
N ILE A 284 15.80 -6.74 -1.52
CA ILE A 284 16.05 -7.26 -2.86
C ILE A 284 16.94 -6.28 -3.61
N TRP A 285 18.04 -6.76 -4.18
CA TRP A 285 18.84 -6.04 -5.17
C TRP A 285 18.36 -6.41 -6.56
N VAL A 286 17.95 -5.41 -7.33
CA VAL A 286 17.50 -5.56 -8.71
C VAL A 286 18.46 -4.82 -9.62
N VAL A 287 19.09 -5.53 -10.53
CA VAL A 287 19.97 -4.94 -11.54
C VAL A 287 19.10 -4.24 -12.59
N SER A 288 19.47 -3.00 -12.92
CA SER A 288 18.83 -2.23 -13.98
C SER A 288 19.59 -2.45 -15.28
N ASP A 289 18.95 -3.06 -16.27
CA ASP A 289 19.55 -3.27 -17.59
C ASP A 289 19.67 -1.97 -18.43
N THR A 290 19.21 -0.81 -17.89
CA THR A 290 19.20 0.44 -18.62
C THR A 290 19.66 1.63 -17.79
N LEU A 291 20.89 2.04 -17.98
CA LEU A 291 21.34 3.44 -17.88
C LEU A 291 20.72 4.22 -19.06
N GLY A 292 19.45 4.52 -19.00
CA GLY A 292 18.81 5.33 -20.05
C GLY A 292 17.30 5.34 -19.89
N ALA A 293 16.78 6.45 -19.39
CA ALA A 293 15.41 6.95 -19.56
C ALA A 293 14.27 5.90 -19.47
N GLY A 294 13.77 5.66 -18.28
CA GLY A 294 12.33 5.49 -18.07
C GLY A 294 11.63 4.23 -18.59
N LYS A 295 12.34 3.24 -19.12
CA LYS A 295 11.74 1.96 -19.53
C LYS A 295 12.37 0.79 -18.78
N VAL A 296 11.89 0.53 -17.59
CA VAL A 296 11.94 -0.83 -17.05
C VAL A 296 11.10 -1.68 -18.01
N SER A 297 11.68 -2.75 -18.53
CA SER A 297 11.05 -3.63 -19.53
C SER A 297 9.61 -3.96 -19.17
N ASP A 298 8.67 -3.61 -20.06
CA ASP A 298 7.22 -3.77 -19.93
C ASP A 298 6.74 -5.24 -20.05
N THR A 299 7.65 -6.20 -20.02
CA THR A 299 7.28 -7.61 -20.08
C THR A 299 7.30 -8.22 -18.69
N LEU A 300 6.24 -8.96 -18.36
CA LEU A 300 6.11 -9.90 -17.23
C LEU A 300 7.24 -10.97 -17.25
N GLY A 301 8.46 -10.57 -17.02
CA GLY A 301 9.68 -11.36 -17.15
C GLY A 301 10.90 -10.56 -16.76
N GLY A 302 10.71 -9.50 -15.94
CA GLY A 302 11.81 -8.74 -15.38
C GLY A 302 12.76 -9.70 -14.65
N THR A 303 14.07 -9.46 -14.78
CA THR A 303 15.12 -10.23 -14.11
C THR A 303 14.77 -10.35 -12.64
N ALA A 304 14.68 -11.57 -12.11
CA ALA A 304 14.44 -11.78 -10.69
C ALA A 304 15.51 -11.02 -9.91
N GLY A 305 15.11 -10.20 -8.96
CA GLY A 305 16.04 -9.61 -8.02
C GLY A 305 16.75 -10.71 -7.21
N VAL A 306 17.89 -10.38 -6.65
CA VAL A 306 18.55 -11.26 -5.67
C VAL A 306 18.25 -10.78 -4.27
N GLU A 307 17.93 -11.72 -3.38
CA GLU A 307 17.66 -11.41 -1.99
C GLU A 307 18.95 -11.25 -1.21
N TRP A 308 19.12 -10.10 -0.57
CA TRP A 308 20.25 -9.83 0.31
C TRP A 308 19.83 -9.78 1.77
N ARG A 309 20.65 -10.42 2.60
CA ARG A 309 20.65 -10.25 4.04
C ARG A 309 21.98 -9.63 4.46
N ALA A 310 21.98 -8.32 4.67
CA ALA A 310 23.17 -7.55 5.02
C ALA A 310 23.32 -7.45 6.54
N ALA A 311 24.39 -8.02 7.10
CA ALA A 311 24.68 -7.91 8.52
C ALA A 311 25.06 -6.48 8.89
N LEU A 312 24.40 -5.91 9.92
CA LEU A 312 24.68 -4.58 10.41
C LEU A 312 26.03 -4.55 11.14
N GLN A 313 26.90 -3.65 10.71
CA GLN A 313 28.23 -3.42 11.28
C GLN A 313 28.23 -2.12 12.10
N SER A 314 29.07 -2.09 13.14
CA SER A 314 29.38 -0.87 13.88
C SER A 314 30.52 -0.12 13.18
N GLY A 315 30.47 1.21 13.23
CA GLY A 315 31.50 2.08 12.64
C GLY A 315 31.10 2.66 11.29
N ALA A 316 32.05 3.35 10.65
CA ALA A 316 31.82 3.96 9.35
C ALA A 316 31.98 2.97 8.21
N ALA A 317 31.20 3.15 7.14
CA ALA A 317 31.37 2.38 5.92
C ALA A 317 32.73 2.67 5.28
N PRO A 318 33.36 1.68 4.57
CA PRO A 318 34.60 1.90 3.84
C PRO A 318 34.53 3.10 2.90
N ALA A 319 35.64 3.82 2.79
CA ALA A 319 35.73 5.00 1.94
C ALA A 319 35.61 4.64 0.45
N GLU A 320 35.08 5.57 -0.33
CA GLU A 320 35.04 5.46 -1.77
C GLU A 320 36.44 5.66 -2.36
N VAL A 321 36.76 4.89 -3.37
CA VAL A 321 37.92 5.17 -4.22
C VAL A 321 37.44 6.10 -5.32
N SER A 322 37.89 7.35 -5.28
CA SER A 322 37.64 8.32 -6.35
C SER A 322 38.33 7.83 -7.63
N LEU A 323 37.61 7.14 -8.48
CA LEU A 323 38.00 7.02 -9.87
C LEU A 323 37.74 8.37 -10.48
N VAL A 324 38.80 9.12 -10.79
CA VAL A 324 38.72 10.31 -11.64
C VAL A 324 38.22 9.84 -13.01
N SER A 325 36.93 9.73 -13.18
CA SER A 325 36.29 9.53 -14.48
C SER A 325 36.03 10.89 -15.06
N ALA A 326 36.89 11.28 -16.00
CA ALA A 326 36.63 12.40 -16.87
C ALA A 326 35.32 12.17 -17.64
N GLY A 327 34.34 13.01 -17.43
CA GLY A 327 33.21 13.21 -18.31
C GLY A 327 31.99 12.36 -18.04
N GLN A 328 31.14 12.83 -17.15
CA GLN A 328 29.70 12.90 -17.35
C GLN A 328 29.12 13.82 -16.27
N THR A 329 29.02 15.08 -16.61
CA THR A 329 28.13 16.04 -15.96
C THR A 329 26.69 15.61 -16.26
N ALA A 330 26.15 14.72 -15.43
CA ALA A 330 24.71 14.66 -15.29
C ALA A 330 24.34 15.90 -14.46
N GLU A 331 23.92 16.93 -15.15
CA GLU A 331 23.25 18.09 -14.60
C GLU A 331 21.99 17.61 -13.86
N GLN A 332 22.19 17.24 -12.61
CA GLN A 332 21.11 17.15 -11.65
C GLN A 332 20.71 18.60 -11.37
N ALA A 333 19.63 19.04 -12.01
CA ALA A 333 18.93 20.23 -11.59
C ALA A 333 18.52 20.01 -10.12
N ALA A 334 19.39 20.46 -9.21
CA ALA A 334 19.00 20.68 -7.83
C ALA A 334 17.77 21.59 -7.86
N PRO A 335 16.72 21.28 -7.09
CA PRO A 335 15.64 22.25 -6.93
C PRO A 335 16.29 23.56 -6.47
N PRO A 336 15.91 24.71 -7.04
CA PRO A 336 16.52 25.98 -6.69
C PRO A 336 16.40 26.15 -5.17
N LYS A 337 17.52 26.23 -4.47
CA LYS A 337 17.56 26.77 -3.12
C LYS A 337 17.00 28.16 -3.24
N ALA A 338 15.75 28.34 -2.90
CA ALA A 338 15.17 29.63 -2.69
C ALA A 338 15.89 30.25 -1.47
N GLU A 339 16.99 30.89 -1.69
CA GLU A 339 17.50 31.92 -0.78
C GLU A 339 16.58 33.15 -0.90
N SER A 340 15.35 32.99 -0.46
CA SER A 340 14.49 34.13 -0.22
C SER A 340 14.84 34.67 1.16
N SER A 341 15.22 35.94 1.23
CA SER A 341 15.33 36.64 2.50
C SER A 341 14.09 36.37 3.33
N GLY A 342 14.24 35.97 4.60
CA GLY A 342 13.16 35.37 5.42
C GLY A 342 11.84 36.16 5.44
N TRP A 343 11.87 37.49 5.22
CA TRP A 343 10.68 38.34 5.17
C TRP A 343 9.87 38.22 3.88
N ALA A 344 10.50 38.00 2.72
CA ALA A 344 9.81 37.82 1.45
C ALA A 344 9.12 36.45 1.39
N ALA A 345 9.76 35.38 1.91
CA ALA A 345 9.16 34.06 2.03
C ALA A 345 7.98 34.07 2.98
N LEU A 346 8.07 34.77 4.11
CA LEU A 346 6.97 34.91 5.06
C LEU A 346 5.78 35.63 4.43
N GLY A 347 6.03 36.73 3.67
CA GLY A 347 4.99 37.47 2.96
C GLY A 347 4.27 36.64 1.90
N ALA A 348 5.01 35.84 1.11
CA ALA A 348 4.45 34.93 0.12
C ALA A 348 3.62 33.81 0.78
N ALA A 349 4.09 33.25 1.90
CA ALA A 349 3.36 32.24 2.66
C ALA A 349 2.07 32.80 3.25
N MET A 350 2.08 34.03 3.80
CA MET A 350 0.88 34.69 4.33
C MET A 350 -0.15 34.98 3.23
N LEU A 351 0.31 35.46 2.06
CA LEU A 351 -0.57 35.71 0.92
C LEU A 351 -1.18 34.40 0.39
N GLY A 352 -0.36 33.34 0.29
CA GLY A 352 -0.84 32.00 -0.10
C GLY A 352 -1.85 31.43 0.86
N ALA A 353 -1.64 31.58 2.17
CA ALA A 353 -2.57 31.15 3.20
C ALA A 353 -3.91 31.92 3.15
N LEU A 354 -3.86 33.22 2.90
CA LEU A 354 -5.05 34.04 2.76
C LEU A 354 -5.90 33.64 1.54
N LEU A 355 -5.22 33.47 0.37
CA LEU A 355 -5.89 33.05 -0.86
C LEU A 355 -6.45 31.61 -0.73
N GLY A 356 -5.69 30.69 -0.15
CA GLY A 356 -6.14 29.32 0.12
C GLY A 356 -7.34 29.28 1.06
N GLY A 357 -7.33 30.09 2.12
CA GLY A 357 -8.46 30.22 3.05
C GLY A 357 -9.71 30.80 2.38
N MET A 358 -9.57 31.76 1.47
CA MET A 358 -10.69 32.28 0.69
C MET A 358 -11.29 31.21 -0.24
N ILE A 359 -10.47 30.43 -0.92
CA ILE A 359 -10.91 29.35 -1.81
C ILE A 359 -11.64 28.26 -1.00
N LEU A 360 -11.13 27.87 0.15
CA LEU A 360 -11.75 26.87 1.02
C LEU A 360 -13.12 27.34 1.56
N ASN A 361 -13.29 28.64 1.81
CA ASN A 361 -14.60 29.20 2.21
C ASN A 361 -15.64 29.25 1.07
N LEU A 362 -15.22 29.07 -0.18
CA LEU A 362 -16.14 28.95 -1.32
C LEU A 362 -16.69 27.52 -1.51
N MET A 363 -16.22 26.53 -0.74
CA MET A 363 -16.74 25.17 -0.84
C MET A 363 -18.21 25.10 -0.42
N PRO A 364 -19.08 24.41 -1.18
CA PRO A 364 -20.54 24.39 -0.94
C PRO A 364 -20.94 23.81 0.41
N CYS A 365 -20.08 23.04 1.07
CA CYS A 365 -20.33 22.49 2.41
C CYS A 365 -20.15 23.50 3.54
N VAL A 366 -19.40 24.60 3.32
CA VAL A 366 -19.17 25.67 4.32
C VAL A 366 -20.28 26.76 4.24
N PHE A 367 -20.90 26.88 3.07
CA PHE A 367 -21.94 27.92 2.81
C PHE A 367 -23.12 27.90 3.80
N PRO A 368 -23.69 26.73 4.20
CA PRO A 368 -24.77 26.69 5.18
C PRO A 368 -24.38 27.27 6.54
N VAL A 369 -23.12 27.01 6.98
CA VAL A 369 -22.60 27.50 8.27
C VAL A 369 -22.43 29.02 8.24
N ILE A 370 -21.88 29.55 7.14
CA ILE A 370 -21.73 31.01 6.94
C ILE A 370 -23.10 31.65 6.88
N GLY A 371 -24.07 31.07 6.15
CA GLY A 371 -25.44 31.58 6.03
C GLY A 371 -26.15 31.69 7.37
N LEU A 372 -26.08 30.67 8.22
CA LEU A 372 -26.65 30.69 9.57
C LEU A 372 -25.98 31.76 10.45
N LYS A 373 -24.66 31.93 10.31
CA LYS A 373 -23.91 32.94 11.06
C LYS A 373 -24.29 34.37 10.65
N VAL A 374 -24.38 34.63 9.34
CA VAL A 374 -24.80 35.93 8.81
C VAL A 374 -26.24 36.26 9.27
N LEU A 375 -27.15 35.27 9.25
CA LEU A 375 -28.50 35.43 9.74
C LEU A 375 -28.53 35.74 11.24
N SER A 376 -27.73 35.07 12.05
CA SER A 376 -27.58 35.32 13.49
C SER A 376 -27.07 36.75 13.78
N PHE A 377 -26.11 37.24 13.01
CA PHE A 377 -25.59 38.61 13.13
C PHE A 377 -26.66 39.65 12.69
N ALA A 378 -27.42 39.38 11.65
CA ALA A 378 -28.47 40.28 11.19
C ALA A 378 -29.60 40.41 12.20
N GLN A 379 -29.92 39.34 12.93
CA GLN A 379 -30.95 39.35 13.99
C GLN A 379 -30.46 40.01 15.30
N SER A 380 -29.18 40.01 15.56
CA SER A 380 -28.59 40.55 16.79
C SER A 380 -28.16 42.02 16.70
N ALA A 381 -28.29 42.63 15.51
CA ALA A 381 -27.77 43.98 15.23
C ALA A 381 -28.70 45.11 15.74
N HIS A 382 -28.87 45.20 17.06
CA HIS A 382 -29.50 46.41 17.67
C HIS A 382 -28.50 47.59 17.81
N SER A 383 -27.19 47.35 17.66
CA SER A 383 -26.16 48.38 17.56
C SER A 383 -24.95 47.91 16.75
N ARG A 384 -24.41 48.79 15.87
CA ARG A 384 -23.20 48.51 15.09
C ARG A 384 -22.00 48.13 15.95
N ALA A 385 -21.84 48.73 17.11
CA ALA A 385 -20.73 48.45 18.04
C ALA A 385 -20.81 47.04 18.61
N GLY A 386 -21.98 46.54 18.99
CA GLY A 386 -22.18 45.18 19.49
C GLY A 386 -21.89 44.12 18.45
N ALA A 387 -22.31 44.33 17.20
CA ALA A 387 -22.05 43.39 16.11
C ALA A 387 -20.54 43.24 15.80
N ILE A 388 -19.81 44.35 15.80
CA ILE A 388 -18.34 44.34 15.59
C ILE A 388 -17.64 43.63 16.75
N GLN A 389 -18.04 43.88 18.00
CA GLN A 389 -17.45 43.24 19.18
C GLN A 389 -17.67 41.71 19.14
N HIS A 390 -18.84 41.22 18.82
CA HIS A 390 -19.14 39.80 18.66
C HIS A 390 -18.32 39.16 17.54
N ALA A 391 -18.19 39.84 16.38
CA ALA A 391 -17.39 39.35 15.27
C ALA A 391 -15.92 39.25 15.63
N LEU A 392 -15.35 40.24 16.35
CA LEU A 392 -13.95 40.23 16.80
C LEU A 392 -13.67 39.12 17.82
N ILE A 393 -14.56 38.93 18.80
CA ILE A 393 -14.44 37.87 19.81
C ILE A 393 -14.47 36.49 19.13
N PHE A 394 -15.38 36.29 18.19
CA PHE A 394 -15.46 35.06 17.44
C PHE A 394 -14.20 34.79 16.60
N SER A 395 -13.74 35.79 15.87
CA SER A 395 -12.51 35.67 15.06
C SER A 395 -11.29 35.38 15.91
N LEU A 396 -11.19 36.03 17.07
CA LEU A 396 -10.12 35.78 18.02
C LEU A 396 -10.17 34.36 18.57
N GLY A 397 -11.38 33.86 18.91
CA GLY A 397 -11.57 32.47 19.38
C GLY A 397 -11.11 31.44 18.34
N VAL A 398 -11.48 31.65 17.07
CA VAL A 398 -11.05 30.77 15.95
C VAL A 398 -9.53 30.78 15.80
N ILE A 399 -8.89 31.97 15.78
CA ILE A 399 -7.44 32.10 15.65
C ILE A 399 -6.73 31.39 16.81
N VAL A 400 -7.16 31.62 18.04
CA VAL A 400 -6.58 30.98 19.25
C VAL A 400 -6.73 29.47 19.20
N SER A 401 -7.87 28.94 18.78
CA SER A 401 -8.11 27.50 18.66
C SER A 401 -7.16 26.86 17.64
N PHE A 402 -7.00 27.47 16.46
CA PHE A 402 -6.09 26.97 15.44
C PHE A 402 -4.61 27.07 15.85
N LEU A 403 -4.22 28.16 16.51
CA LEU A 403 -2.86 28.31 17.03
C LEU A 403 -2.57 27.30 18.16
N ALA A 404 -3.53 27.03 19.03
CA ALA A 404 -3.39 26.01 20.07
C ALA A 404 -3.25 24.61 19.46
N LEU A 405 -4.07 24.28 18.45
CA LEU A 405 -3.98 23.00 17.73
C LEU A 405 -2.64 22.85 16.98
N ALA A 406 -2.21 23.90 16.28
CA ALA A 406 -0.92 23.91 15.59
C ALA A 406 0.25 23.77 16.58
N GLY A 407 0.20 24.48 17.72
CA GLY A 407 1.20 24.36 18.77
C GLY A 407 1.27 22.96 19.39
N LEU A 408 0.10 22.34 19.63
CA LEU A 408 0.01 20.96 20.09
C LEU A 408 0.62 19.97 19.08
N LEU A 409 0.31 20.12 17.81
CA LEU A 409 0.87 19.26 16.74
C LEU A 409 2.39 19.43 16.62
N LEU A 410 2.90 20.66 16.71
CA LEU A 410 4.34 20.92 16.71
C LEU A 410 5.03 20.32 17.93
N ALA A 411 4.41 20.39 19.11
CA ALA A 411 4.93 19.80 20.34
C ALA A 411 4.97 18.26 20.24
N LEU A 412 3.90 17.62 19.71
CA LEU A 412 3.86 16.18 19.46
C LEU A 412 4.91 15.75 18.45
N ARG A 413 5.08 16.51 17.37
CA ARG A 413 6.11 16.25 16.37
C ARG A 413 7.52 16.39 16.93
N ALA A 414 7.76 17.35 17.80
CA ALA A 414 9.03 17.51 18.50
C ALA A 414 9.31 16.38 19.51
N ALA A 415 8.26 15.78 20.09
CA ALA A 415 8.35 14.59 20.96
C ALA A 415 8.63 13.30 20.19
N GLY A 416 8.62 13.31 18.85
CA GLY A 416 9.05 12.20 18.02
C GLY A 416 7.91 11.36 17.43
N ASP A 417 6.67 11.72 17.65
CA ASP A 417 5.52 11.06 17.03
C ASP A 417 5.30 11.60 15.61
N ALA A 418 5.31 10.71 14.63
CA ALA A 418 5.02 11.04 13.23
C ALA A 418 3.50 11.22 13.04
N VAL A 419 2.94 12.26 13.66
CA VAL A 419 1.52 12.57 13.57
C VAL A 419 1.29 13.48 12.36
N GLY A 420 0.80 12.91 11.25
CA GLY A 420 0.32 13.66 10.10
C GLY A 420 -1.15 14.09 10.25
N TRP A 421 -1.58 15.10 9.50
CA TRP A 421 -2.97 15.62 9.51
C TRP A 421 -4.06 14.57 9.25
N GLY A 422 -3.71 13.42 8.63
CA GLY A 422 -4.64 12.31 8.35
C GLY A 422 -4.85 11.34 9.51
N PHE A 423 -3.95 11.29 10.49
CA PHE A 423 -4.01 10.32 11.59
C PHE A 423 -5.22 10.51 12.50
N GLN A 424 -5.68 11.75 12.67
CA GLN A 424 -6.85 12.08 13.51
C GLN A 424 -8.14 11.44 13.01
N LEU A 425 -8.31 11.27 11.68
CA LEU A 425 -9.50 10.66 11.08
C LEU A 425 -9.45 9.12 11.06
N GLN A 426 -8.29 8.52 11.37
CA GLN A 426 -8.10 7.06 11.39
C GLN A 426 -8.31 6.48 12.80
N SER A 427 -8.35 7.30 13.84
CA SER A 427 -8.59 6.83 15.20
C SER A 427 -10.08 6.76 15.49
N PRO A 428 -10.66 5.57 15.81
CA PRO A 428 -12.08 5.41 16.10
C PRO A 428 -12.57 6.32 17.26
N TRP A 429 -11.70 6.61 18.22
CA TRP A 429 -12.00 7.46 19.36
C TRP A 429 -12.11 8.94 19.01
N VAL A 430 -11.31 9.41 18.03
CA VAL A 430 -11.40 10.81 17.56
C VAL A 430 -12.64 11.00 16.73
N VAL A 431 -12.99 10.02 15.88
CA VAL A 431 -14.23 10.05 15.08
C VAL A 431 -15.49 10.00 15.95
N LEU A 432 -15.42 9.33 17.11
CA LEU A 432 -16.56 9.25 18.03
C LEU A 432 -16.75 10.53 18.84
N LEU A 433 -15.72 11.36 18.98
CA LEU A 433 -15.69 12.60 19.77
C LEU A 433 -16.00 13.85 18.91
N LEU A 434 -15.90 13.74 17.57
CA LEU A 434 -16.31 14.75 16.57
C LEU A 434 -17.77 14.59 16.18
#